data_898a7455d93f3b8cf2edc31971398701
#
_entry.id   898a7455d93f3b8cf2edc31971398701
#
_cell.length_a   1.000
_cell.length_b   1.000
_cell.length_c   1.000
_cell.angle_alpha   90.00
_cell.angle_beta   90.00
_cell.angle_gamma   90.00
#
_symmetry.space_group_name_H-M   'P 1'
#
loop_
_entity.id
_entity.type
_entity.pdbx_description
1 polymer ?
#
loop_
_entity_poly.entity_id
_entity_poly.type
_entity_poly.pdbx_seq_one_letter_code
_entity_poly.pdbx_strand_id
1 'polypeptide(L)'
;MAALWLCLVWAGPVWAQIPDAPKPERLCNDFSGTLSAQEMQELESKLDSFDRETSVQICLVVVPDLGGFEVSDYATRLFEKWGIGRAKQDDGVLLLLALQERKIRIETGYGLESVITDALSRRLIEQKIAPALRGGGVAEGLKAGSNGLMSLIRGDYQDLEARPEGDGGKPIGGSALFWILLGLVLLLILSKRGGGGGQGVGRDGTRGFGGPFWMPGGGFGGGGVGFGGFGGGGFGGFGGGMSGGGGASGSW
;
A
#
# COMPACT_ATOMS: atom_id res chain seq x y z
N MET A 1 28.61 22.24 53.49
CA MET A 1 27.67 21.22 53.03
C MET A 1 26.96 21.72 51.76
N ALA A 2 27.43 21.32 50.59
CA ALA A 2 26.90 21.73 49.31
C ALA A 2 25.91 20.64 48.84
N ALA A 3 24.63 21.01 48.77
CA ALA A 3 23.57 20.12 48.26
C ALA A 3 23.59 20.12 46.74
N LEU A 4 24.04 19.05 46.14
CA LEU A 4 23.93 18.81 44.71
C LEU A 4 22.48 18.46 44.37
N TRP A 5 21.75 19.39 43.72
CA TRP A 5 20.45 19.10 43.11
C TRP A 5 20.67 18.38 41.78
N LEU A 6 20.41 17.07 41.79
CA LEU A 6 20.37 16.24 40.56
C LEU A 6 19.05 16.52 39.85
N CYS A 7 19.06 17.38 38.83
CA CYS A 7 17.93 17.54 37.91
C CYS A 7 17.81 16.30 37.05
N LEU A 8 16.96 15.35 37.45
CA LEU A 8 16.50 14.26 36.62
C LEU A 8 15.63 14.85 35.50
N VAL A 9 16.22 15.04 34.31
CA VAL A 9 15.46 15.35 33.11
C VAL A 9 14.68 14.11 32.74
N TRP A 10 13.41 14.10 33.05
CA TRP A 10 12.48 13.04 32.65
C TRP A 10 12.21 13.21 31.15
N ALA A 11 12.98 12.53 30.30
CA ALA A 11 12.63 12.35 28.90
C ALA A 11 11.42 11.39 28.86
N GLY A 12 10.22 11.96 28.92
CA GLY A 12 9.00 11.20 28.66
C GLY A 12 9.03 10.61 27.24
N PRO A 13 8.34 9.51 26.98
CA PRO A 13 8.25 8.96 25.63
C PRO A 13 7.65 10.03 24.71
N VAL A 14 8.44 10.47 23.74
CA VAL A 14 7.93 11.32 22.65
C VAL A 14 7.11 10.38 21.76
N TRP A 15 5.82 10.33 21.99
CA TRP A 15 4.89 9.66 21.06
C TRP A 15 4.93 10.49 19.79
N ALA A 16 5.35 9.89 18.67
CA ALA A 16 5.26 10.56 17.40
C ALA A 16 3.79 10.86 17.12
N GLN A 17 3.47 12.13 17.15
CA GLN A 17 2.14 12.60 16.76
C GLN A 17 2.09 12.69 15.26
N ILE A 18 1.01 12.16 14.68
CA ILE A 18 0.69 12.43 13.28
C ILE A 18 0.57 13.96 13.15
N PRO A 19 1.37 14.60 12.27
CA PRO A 19 1.42 16.04 12.16
C PRO A 19 0.04 16.61 11.77
N ASP A 20 -0.22 17.84 12.15
CA ASP A 20 -1.36 18.59 11.65
C ASP A 20 -1.07 19.06 10.22
N ALA A 21 -2.13 19.21 9.42
CA ALA A 21 -2.01 19.81 8.10
C ALA A 21 -1.41 21.22 8.23
N PRO A 22 -0.41 21.56 7.40
CA PRO A 22 0.19 22.89 7.46
C PRO A 22 -0.83 23.98 7.09
N LYS A 23 -0.63 25.17 7.58
CA LYS A 23 -1.47 26.33 7.24
C LYS A 23 -0.61 27.42 6.60
N PRO A 24 -0.84 27.82 5.35
CA PRO A 24 -1.85 27.26 4.41
C PRO A 24 -1.57 25.81 4.03
N GLU A 25 -2.62 25.07 3.71
CA GLU A 25 -2.52 23.69 3.27
C GLU A 25 -1.75 23.59 1.96
N ARG A 26 -0.95 22.54 1.82
CA ARG A 26 -0.08 22.27 0.68
C ARG A 26 -0.17 20.82 0.27
N LEU A 27 0.08 20.58 -1.02
CA LEU A 27 0.13 19.22 -1.58
C LEU A 27 1.49 18.55 -1.38
N CYS A 28 2.58 19.34 -1.24
CA CYS A 28 3.92 18.83 -0.96
C CYS A 28 4.39 19.28 0.43
N ASN A 29 4.61 18.32 1.34
CA ASN A 29 4.92 18.57 2.74
C ASN A 29 6.15 17.77 3.16
N ASP A 30 7.20 18.46 3.57
CA ASP A 30 8.43 17.84 4.08
C ASP A 30 8.66 18.23 5.56
N PHE A 31 8.42 17.29 6.46
CA PHE A 31 8.68 17.44 7.90
C PHE A 31 10.09 17.01 8.30
N SER A 32 10.85 16.47 7.36
CA SER A 32 12.24 16.03 7.58
C SER A 32 13.27 17.10 7.25
N GLY A 33 12.89 18.12 6.47
CA GLY A 33 13.79 19.14 5.97
C GLY A 33 14.81 18.65 4.94
N THR A 34 14.50 17.55 4.25
CA THR A 34 15.40 16.94 3.25
C THR A 34 15.31 17.63 1.90
N LEU A 35 14.14 18.19 1.57
CA LEU A 35 13.91 18.88 0.31
C LEU A 35 14.37 20.34 0.39
N SER A 36 14.97 20.84 -0.68
CA SER A 36 15.21 22.27 -0.84
C SER A 36 13.89 23.01 -1.10
N ALA A 37 13.87 24.32 -0.81
CA ALA A 37 12.71 25.16 -1.08
C ALA A 37 12.31 25.16 -2.57
N GLN A 38 13.30 25.05 -3.49
CA GLN A 38 13.05 24.99 -4.92
C GLN A 38 12.37 23.67 -5.32
N GLU A 39 12.85 22.54 -4.81
CA GLU A 39 12.23 21.22 -5.08
C GLU A 39 10.81 21.13 -4.55
N MET A 40 10.57 21.66 -3.35
CA MET A 40 9.22 21.75 -2.79
C MET A 40 8.29 22.59 -3.67
N GLN A 41 8.77 23.75 -4.16
CA GLN A 41 7.97 24.64 -4.99
C GLN A 41 7.70 24.02 -6.37
N GLU A 42 8.67 23.34 -6.98
CA GLU A 42 8.49 22.63 -8.24
C GLU A 42 7.43 21.53 -8.12
N LEU A 43 7.52 20.71 -7.07
CA LEU A 43 6.53 19.64 -6.80
C LEU A 43 5.16 20.22 -6.52
N GLU A 44 5.06 21.23 -5.63
CA GLU A 44 3.80 21.90 -5.29
C GLU A 44 3.10 22.45 -6.53
N SER A 45 3.81 23.24 -7.35
CA SER A 45 3.26 23.85 -8.57
C SER A 45 2.74 22.81 -9.55
N LYS A 46 3.44 21.67 -9.65
CA LYS A 46 3.05 20.57 -10.52
C LYS A 46 1.80 19.86 -10.02
N LEU A 47 1.73 19.60 -8.72
CA LEU A 47 0.58 18.95 -8.08
C LEU A 47 -0.65 19.84 -8.14
N ASP A 48 -0.51 21.14 -7.86
CA ASP A 48 -1.59 22.13 -7.96
C ASP A 48 -2.12 22.25 -9.39
N SER A 49 -1.25 22.25 -10.40
CA SER A 49 -1.68 22.23 -11.81
C SER A 49 -2.47 20.97 -12.14
N PHE A 50 -2.02 19.82 -11.65
CA PHE A 50 -2.70 18.55 -11.88
C PHE A 50 -4.08 18.48 -11.19
N ASP A 51 -4.18 18.97 -9.95
CA ASP A 51 -5.46 19.07 -9.23
C ASP A 51 -6.46 19.94 -9.99
N ARG A 52 -6.02 21.10 -10.51
CA ARG A 52 -6.88 21.97 -11.33
C ARG A 52 -7.35 21.34 -12.64
N GLU A 53 -6.51 20.52 -13.27
CA GLU A 53 -6.85 19.84 -14.54
C GLU A 53 -7.81 18.66 -14.33
N THR A 54 -7.58 17.86 -13.29
CA THR A 54 -8.23 16.57 -13.10
C THR A 54 -9.19 16.53 -11.93
N SER A 55 -9.09 17.52 -11.04
CA SER A 55 -9.75 17.55 -9.74
C SER A 55 -9.36 16.39 -8.82
N VAL A 56 -8.21 15.74 -9.05
CA VAL A 56 -7.66 14.68 -8.21
C VAL A 56 -6.51 15.24 -7.39
N GLN A 57 -6.59 15.07 -6.07
CA GLN A 57 -5.58 15.56 -5.14
C GLN A 57 -4.49 14.51 -4.89
N ILE A 58 -3.26 14.80 -5.29
CA ILE A 58 -2.09 14.01 -4.94
C ILE A 58 -1.31 14.76 -3.86
N CYS A 59 -1.23 14.19 -2.67
CA CYS A 59 -0.49 14.75 -1.54
C CYS A 59 0.82 13.98 -1.34
N LEU A 60 1.95 14.69 -1.28
CA LEU A 60 3.27 14.13 -0.97
C LEU A 60 3.63 14.52 0.46
N VAL A 61 4.02 13.53 1.25
CA VAL A 61 4.44 13.75 2.63
C VAL A 61 5.74 13.01 2.93
N VAL A 62 6.72 13.73 3.45
CA VAL A 62 7.97 13.17 3.94
C VAL A 62 8.03 13.37 5.45
N VAL A 63 8.19 12.28 6.19
CA VAL A 63 8.35 12.31 7.64
C VAL A 63 9.70 11.75 8.06
N PRO A 64 10.31 12.27 9.14
CA PRO A 64 11.57 11.75 9.63
C PRO A 64 11.45 10.28 10.11
N ASP A 65 10.37 9.97 10.82
CA ASP A 65 10.07 8.65 11.36
C ASP A 65 8.57 8.42 11.52
N LEU A 66 8.18 7.17 11.78
CA LEU A 66 6.79 6.76 11.99
C LEU A 66 6.40 6.71 13.48
N GLY A 67 7.32 6.97 14.40
CA GLY A 67 7.07 6.93 15.84
C GLY A 67 6.55 5.61 16.37
N GLY A 68 6.95 4.52 15.74
CA GLY A 68 6.53 3.17 16.14
C GLY A 68 5.23 2.69 15.53
N PHE A 69 4.56 3.50 14.71
CA PHE A 69 3.42 3.03 13.91
C PHE A 69 3.88 2.18 12.73
N GLU A 70 3.01 1.29 12.29
CA GLU A 70 3.17 0.64 10.99
C GLU A 70 2.84 1.67 9.89
N VAL A 71 3.55 1.60 8.75
CA VAL A 71 3.47 2.62 7.70
C VAL A 71 2.07 2.77 7.10
N SER A 72 1.30 1.69 7.00
CA SER A 72 -0.08 1.71 6.52
C SER A 72 -1.00 2.41 7.52
N ASP A 73 -0.89 2.06 8.81
CA ASP A 73 -1.70 2.68 9.88
C ASP A 73 -1.40 4.18 10.00
N TYR A 74 -0.12 4.55 9.92
CA TYR A 74 0.27 5.96 9.92
C TYR A 74 -0.31 6.72 8.72
N ALA A 75 -0.22 6.15 7.51
CA ALA A 75 -0.71 6.78 6.29
C ALA A 75 -2.24 6.94 6.29
N THR A 76 -2.98 5.91 6.69
CA THR A 76 -4.44 5.97 6.78
C THR A 76 -4.88 7.05 7.77
N ARG A 77 -4.29 7.09 8.97
CA ARG A 77 -4.58 8.14 9.97
C ARG A 77 -4.22 9.55 9.50
N LEU A 78 -3.09 9.68 8.78
CA LEU A 78 -2.67 10.96 8.21
C LEU A 78 -3.65 11.41 7.12
N PHE A 79 -4.03 10.49 6.23
CA PHE A 79 -4.99 10.73 5.17
C PHE A 79 -6.34 11.21 5.71
N GLU A 80 -6.88 10.50 6.69
CA GLU A 80 -8.14 10.86 7.35
C GLU A 80 -8.03 12.17 8.13
N LYS A 81 -6.95 12.37 8.90
CA LYS A 81 -6.74 13.58 9.71
C LYS A 81 -6.66 14.83 8.85
N TRP A 82 -6.03 14.73 7.68
CA TRP A 82 -5.92 15.86 6.76
C TRP A 82 -7.13 15.96 5.83
N GLY A 83 -7.91 14.88 5.66
CA GLY A 83 -9.04 14.83 4.76
C GLY A 83 -8.63 14.97 3.30
N ILE A 84 -7.56 14.25 2.88
CA ILE A 84 -6.99 14.35 1.54
C ILE A 84 -8.03 13.91 0.49
N GLY A 85 -8.26 14.73 -0.54
CA GLY A 85 -9.31 14.52 -1.52
C GLY A 85 -10.62 15.21 -1.16
N ARG A 86 -11.62 15.09 -2.02
CA ARG A 86 -12.93 15.73 -1.83
C ARG A 86 -13.92 14.78 -1.16
N ALA A 87 -14.62 15.24 -0.13
CA ALA A 87 -15.52 14.44 0.73
C ALA A 87 -16.59 13.59 0.03
N LYS A 88 -16.96 13.89 -1.22
CA LYS A 88 -18.00 13.14 -1.95
C LYS A 88 -17.42 12.21 -3.01
N GLN A 89 -16.22 12.50 -3.44
CA GLN A 89 -15.54 11.83 -4.54
C GLN A 89 -14.47 10.88 -4.04
N ASP A 90 -13.94 11.13 -2.83
CA ASP A 90 -12.84 10.38 -2.23
C ASP A 90 -11.65 10.20 -3.20
N ASP A 91 -11.34 11.29 -3.93
CA ASP A 91 -10.41 11.34 -5.05
C ASP A 91 -9.01 11.84 -4.65
N GLY A 92 -8.63 11.52 -3.44
CA GLY A 92 -7.32 11.82 -2.90
C GLY A 92 -6.34 10.64 -3.02
N VAL A 93 -5.04 10.98 -3.14
CA VAL A 93 -3.93 10.02 -3.07
C VAL A 93 -2.85 10.60 -2.19
N LEU A 94 -2.33 9.81 -1.26
CA LEU A 94 -1.19 10.16 -0.43
C LEU A 94 0.02 9.30 -0.83
N LEU A 95 1.15 9.95 -1.11
CA LEU A 95 2.45 9.30 -1.16
C LEU A 95 3.25 9.70 0.08
N LEU A 96 3.42 8.76 0.99
CA LEU A 96 4.17 8.92 2.23
C LEU A 96 5.56 8.30 2.12
N LEU A 97 6.58 9.04 2.52
CA LEU A 97 7.93 8.56 2.72
C LEU A 97 8.34 8.71 4.19
N ALA A 98 8.73 7.61 4.84
CA ALA A 98 9.30 7.60 6.19
C ALA A 98 10.79 7.29 6.08
N LEU A 99 11.63 8.28 6.41
CA LEU A 99 13.06 8.23 6.10
C LEU A 99 13.84 7.25 6.98
N GLN A 100 13.57 7.24 8.27
CA GLN A 100 14.28 6.38 9.22
C GLN A 100 14.01 4.89 8.95
N GLU A 101 12.75 4.54 8.70
CA GLU A 101 12.34 3.17 8.43
C GLU A 101 12.55 2.76 6.97
N ARG A 102 12.87 3.72 6.11
CA ARG A 102 12.95 3.54 4.64
C ARG A 102 11.68 2.90 4.09
N LYS A 103 10.54 3.42 4.49
CA LYS A 103 9.23 2.93 4.07
C LYS A 103 8.53 3.90 3.14
N ILE A 104 7.89 3.32 2.13
CA ILE A 104 7.05 4.02 1.16
C ILE A 104 5.63 3.52 1.36
N ARG A 105 4.66 4.41 1.35
CA ARG A 105 3.25 4.05 1.29
C ARG A 105 2.54 4.93 0.27
N ILE A 106 1.76 4.30 -0.60
CA ILE A 106 0.74 4.95 -1.39
C ILE A 106 -0.59 4.60 -0.74
N GLU A 107 -1.34 5.59 -0.31
CA GLU A 107 -2.68 5.44 0.23
C GLU A 107 -3.67 6.07 -0.74
N THR A 108 -4.74 5.35 -1.08
CA THR A 108 -5.68 5.74 -2.13
C THR A 108 -7.07 5.92 -1.54
N GLY A 109 -7.72 7.03 -1.84
CA GLY A 109 -9.14 7.25 -1.51
C GLY A 109 -10.05 6.33 -2.32
N TYR A 110 -11.22 6.01 -1.77
CA TYR A 110 -12.18 5.08 -2.36
C TYR A 110 -12.53 5.38 -3.83
N GLY A 111 -12.60 6.66 -4.21
CA GLY A 111 -12.95 7.08 -5.58
C GLY A 111 -11.91 6.71 -6.63
N LEU A 112 -10.68 6.41 -6.21
CA LEU A 112 -9.57 6.10 -7.10
C LEU A 112 -9.11 4.65 -7.07
N GLU A 113 -9.68 3.79 -6.21
CA GLU A 113 -9.26 2.39 -6.08
C GLU A 113 -9.37 1.59 -7.39
N SER A 114 -10.33 1.94 -8.24
CA SER A 114 -10.48 1.31 -9.56
C SER A 114 -9.40 1.71 -10.56
N VAL A 115 -8.75 2.85 -10.36
CA VAL A 115 -7.70 3.41 -11.24
C VAL A 115 -6.32 3.14 -10.66
N ILE A 116 -6.14 3.40 -9.36
CA ILE A 116 -4.90 3.18 -8.62
C ILE A 116 -5.09 1.95 -7.74
N THR A 117 -5.00 0.77 -8.35
CA THR A 117 -5.13 -0.50 -7.62
C THR A 117 -3.89 -0.79 -6.78
N ASP A 118 -4.02 -1.64 -5.76
CA ASP A 118 -2.89 -2.08 -4.92
C ASP A 118 -1.74 -2.67 -5.77
N ALA A 119 -2.09 -3.42 -6.81
CA ALA A 119 -1.11 -4.02 -7.71
C ALA A 119 -0.32 -2.95 -8.50
N LEU A 120 -0.99 -1.93 -9.02
CA LEU A 120 -0.35 -0.83 -9.75
C LEU A 120 0.48 0.04 -8.80
N SER A 121 -0.04 0.33 -7.60
CA SER A 121 0.68 1.05 -6.55
C SER A 121 1.97 0.33 -6.15
N ARG A 122 1.90 -0.99 -5.97
CA ARG A 122 3.08 -1.82 -5.68
C ARG A 122 4.10 -1.76 -6.82
N ARG A 123 3.67 -1.93 -8.06
CA ARG A 123 4.56 -1.84 -9.23
C ARG A 123 5.20 -0.46 -9.35
N LEU A 124 4.44 0.60 -9.12
CA LEU A 124 4.97 1.98 -9.12
C LEU A 124 6.06 2.15 -8.06
N ILE A 125 5.83 1.65 -6.85
CA ILE A 125 6.83 1.67 -5.77
C ILE A 125 8.08 0.91 -6.19
N GLU A 126 7.95 -0.34 -6.63
CA GLU A 126 9.09 -1.23 -6.92
C GLU A 126 9.88 -0.81 -8.16
N GLN A 127 9.20 -0.35 -9.20
CA GLN A 127 9.83 -0.09 -10.51
C GLN A 127 10.28 1.35 -10.71
N LYS A 128 9.66 2.32 -10.04
CA LYS A 128 9.94 3.74 -10.25
C LYS A 128 10.40 4.44 -8.97
N ILE A 129 9.64 4.36 -7.87
CA ILE A 129 9.92 5.16 -6.68
C ILE A 129 11.15 4.63 -5.94
N ALA A 130 11.19 3.35 -5.57
CA ALA A 130 12.29 2.80 -4.80
C ALA A 130 13.64 2.87 -5.53
N PRO A 131 13.76 2.60 -6.84
CA PRO A 131 15.00 2.83 -7.59
C PRO A 131 15.42 4.30 -7.61
N ALA A 132 14.48 5.24 -7.80
CA ALA A 132 14.77 6.67 -7.79
C ALA A 132 15.27 7.15 -6.43
N LEU A 133 14.67 6.67 -5.32
CA LEU A 133 15.12 6.95 -3.95
C LEU A 133 16.54 6.43 -3.70
N ARG A 134 16.88 5.22 -4.17
CA ARG A 134 18.24 4.64 -4.01
C ARG A 134 19.30 5.38 -4.80
N GLY A 135 18.97 5.85 -6.00
CA GLY A 135 19.92 6.47 -6.93
C GLY A 135 20.00 7.98 -6.86
N GLY A 136 18.86 8.65 -6.63
CA GLY A 136 18.73 10.11 -6.73
C GLY A 136 18.26 10.81 -5.46
N GLY A 137 17.93 10.04 -4.41
CA GLY A 137 17.46 10.61 -3.15
C GLY A 137 15.96 10.94 -3.11
N VAL A 138 15.54 11.66 -2.07
CA VAL A 138 14.13 11.90 -1.73
C VAL A 138 13.40 12.69 -2.83
N ALA A 139 14.01 13.76 -3.33
CA ALA A 139 13.41 14.61 -4.37
C ALA A 139 13.11 13.82 -5.65
N GLU A 140 14.06 13.00 -6.11
CA GLU A 140 13.88 12.16 -7.31
C GLU A 140 12.84 11.07 -7.09
N GLY A 141 12.80 10.47 -5.88
CA GLY A 141 11.77 9.52 -5.51
C GLY A 141 10.37 10.12 -5.56
N LEU A 142 10.19 11.33 -5.03
CA LEU A 142 8.91 12.05 -5.06
C LEU A 142 8.52 12.47 -6.49
N LYS A 143 9.48 12.93 -7.30
CA LYS A 143 9.24 13.22 -8.71
C LYS A 143 8.81 11.98 -9.49
N ALA A 144 9.48 10.85 -9.29
CA ALA A 144 9.12 9.58 -9.90
C ALA A 144 7.72 9.12 -9.47
N GLY A 145 7.42 9.23 -8.16
CA GLY A 145 6.13 8.87 -7.59
C GLY A 145 5.00 9.73 -8.11
N SER A 146 5.15 11.07 -8.06
CA SER A 146 4.13 11.99 -8.57
C SER A 146 3.87 11.79 -10.05
N ASN A 147 4.93 11.64 -10.88
CA ASN A 147 4.77 11.37 -12.30
C ASN A 147 4.02 10.06 -12.56
N GLY A 148 4.39 8.99 -11.84
CA GLY A 148 3.74 7.71 -11.97
C GLY A 148 2.28 7.74 -11.57
N LEU A 149 1.94 8.38 -10.44
CA LEU A 149 0.55 8.55 -10.00
C LEU A 149 -0.27 9.36 -11.02
N MET A 150 0.29 10.46 -11.54
CA MET A 150 -0.38 11.25 -12.60
C MET A 150 -0.62 10.43 -13.87
N SER A 151 0.34 9.59 -14.28
CA SER A 151 0.18 8.70 -15.43
C SER A 151 -0.91 7.65 -15.19
N LEU A 152 -0.96 7.04 -13.99
CA LEU A 152 -2.03 6.11 -13.61
C LEU A 152 -3.42 6.76 -13.71
N ILE A 153 -3.57 7.97 -13.17
CA ILE A 153 -4.84 8.71 -13.17
C ILE A 153 -5.27 9.07 -14.61
N ARG A 154 -4.33 9.41 -15.48
CA ARG A 154 -4.60 9.70 -16.90
C ARG A 154 -4.83 8.45 -17.77
N GLY A 155 -4.57 7.26 -17.24
CA GLY A 155 -4.66 6.01 -17.99
C GLY A 155 -3.44 5.71 -18.87
N ASP A 156 -2.34 6.46 -18.71
CA ASP A 156 -1.10 6.33 -19.49
C ASP A 156 -0.06 5.48 -18.75
N TYR A 157 -0.41 4.24 -18.39
CA TYR A 157 0.44 3.40 -17.54
C TYR A 157 1.05 2.18 -18.24
N GLN A 158 1.12 2.18 -19.57
CA GLN A 158 1.65 1.07 -20.38
C GLN A 158 3.03 0.59 -19.91
N ASP A 159 3.87 1.50 -19.41
CA ASP A 159 5.21 1.19 -18.88
C ASP A 159 5.19 0.39 -17.57
N LEU A 160 4.07 0.37 -16.84
CA LEU A 160 3.91 -0.38 -15.60
C LEU A 160 3.30 -1.77 -15.84
N GLU A 161 2.61 -1.98 -16.97
CA GLU A 161 2.02 -3.27 -17.32
C GLU A 161 3.03 -4.27 -17.92
N ALA A 162 4.13 -3.77 -18.46
CA ALA A 162 5.04 -4.53 -19.32
C ALA A 162 6.07 -5.40 -18.58
N ARG A 163 5.89 -5.74 -17.31
CA ARG A 163 6.67 -6.82 -16.71
C ARG A 163 5.79 -8.05 -16.58
N PRO A 164 5.99 -9.09 -17.39
CA PRO A 164 5.43 -10.39 -17.05
C PRO A 164 5.95 -10.72 -15.66
N GLU A 165 5.07 -11.18 -14.77
CA GLU A 165 5.45 -11.75 -13.49
C GLU A 165 6.53 -12.80 -13.75
N GLY A 166 7.79 -12.36 -13.71
CA GLY A 166 8.97 -13.12 -13.99
C GLY A 166 9.53 -13.64 -12.70
N ASP A 167 9.36 -14.92 -12.53
CA ASP A 167 10.26 -15.79 -11.79
C ASP A 167 10.13 -15.82 -10.27
N GLY A 168 8.90 -15.99 -9.79
CA GLY A 168 8.62 -16.65 -8.53
C GLY A 168 8.18 -18.11 -8.75
N GLY A 169 9.08 -18.97 -9.18
CA GLY A 169 8.80 -20.37 -9.45
C GLY A 169 8.69 -20.63 -10.93
N LYS A 170 9.75 -21.22 -11.51
CA LYS A 170 9.66 -21.89 -12.81
C LYS A 170 8.45 -22.80 -12.74
N PRO A 171 7.45 -22.68 -13.63
CA PRO A 171 6.43 -23.70 -13.71
C PRO A 171 7.20 -24.99 -13.88
N ILE A 172 6.96 -25.95 -12.98
CA ILE A 172 7.45 -27.31 -13.18
C ILE A 172 6.91 -27.65 -14.56
N GLY A 173 7.77 -27.60 -15.58
CA GLY A 173 7.36 -27.71 -16.95
C GLY A 173 6.48 -28.94 -17.07
N GLY A 174 5.40 -28.87 -17.84
CA GLY A 174 4.45 -29.97 -17.99
C GLY A 174 5.14 -31.32 -18.29
N SER A 175 6.39 -31.26 -18.80
CA SER A 175 7.29 -32.41 -18.94
C SER A 175 7.72 -32.98 -17.57
N ALA A 176 8.00 -32.19 -16.55
CA ALA A 176 8.43 -32.70 -15.24
C ALA A 176 7.27 -33.39 -14.51
N LEU A 177 6.06 -32.85 -14.56
CA LEU A 177 4.86 -33.49 -14.05
C LEU A 177 4.54 -34.79 -14.83
N PHE A 178 4.73 -34.78 -16.14
CA PHE A 178 4.59 -35.97 -16.97
C PHE A 178 5.58 -37.08 -16.55
N TRP A 179 6.85 -36.73 -16.34
CA TRP A 179 7.86 -37.70 -15.92
C TRP A 179 7.64 -38.20 -14.49
N ILE A 180 7.15 -37.35 -13.57
CA ILE A 180 6.78 -37.76 -12.21
C ILE A 180 5.59 -38.72 -12.24
N LEU A 181 4.54 -38.40 -13.00
CA LEU A 181 3.38 -39.29 -13.17
C LEU A 181 3.77 -40.60 -13.87
N LEU A 182 4.59 -40.54 -14.91
CA LEU A 182 5.09 -41.73 -15.61
C LEU A 182 5.93 -42.61 -14.66
N GLY A 183 6.79 -42.00 -13.85
CA GLY A 183 7.58 -42.71 -12.83
C GLY A 183 6.69 -43.36 -11.76
N LEU A 184 5.64 -42.68 -11.31
CA LEU A 184 4.67 -43.20 -10.35
C LEU A 184 3.88 -44.39 -10.94
N VAL A 185 3.43 -44.26 -12.17
CA VAL A 185 2.73 -45.37 -12.90
C VAL A 185 3.66 -46.55 -13.08
N LEU A 186 4.93 -46.32 -13.46
CA LEU A 186 5.90 -47.41 -13.63
C LEU A 186 6.19 -48.08 -12.28
N LEU A 187 6.29 -47.35 -11.19
CA LEU A 187 6.46 -47.90 -9.84
C LEU A 187 5.25 -48.73 -9.41
N LEU A 188 4.03 -48.33 -9.74
CA LEU A 188 2.82 -49.10 -9.47
C LEU A 188 2.73 -50.40 -10.31
N ILE A 189 3.20 -50.35 -11.54
CA ILE A 189 3.26 -51.55 -12.40
C ILE A 189 4.29 -52.55 -11.89
N LEU A 190 5.47 -52.04 -11.48
CA LEU A 190 6.53 -52.89 -10.93
C LEU A 190 6.16 -53.45 -9.55
N SER A 191 5.45 -52.72 -8.71
CA SER A 191 4.98 -53.21 -7.41
C SER A 191 3.91 -54.29 -7.52
N LYS A 192 3.12 -54.29 -8.58
CA LYS A 192 2.15 -55.35 -8.86
C LYS A 192 2.76 -56.66 -9.41
N ARG A 193 4.03 -56.62 -9.84
CA ARG A 193 4.70 -57.79 -10.45
C ARG A 193 5.50 -58.63 -9.43
N GLY A 194 5.56 -58.18 -8.17
CA GLY A 194 6.27 -58.89 -7.12
C GLY A 194 5.34 -59.18 -5.94
N GLY A 195 4.67 -60.33 -5.92
CA GLY A 195 4.00 -60.79 -4.73
C GLY A 195 2.79 -61.68 -4.95
N GLY A 196 3.06 -62.94 -5.20
CA GLY A 196 2.07 -63.99 -4.95
C GLY A 196 2.02 -64.32 -3.48
N GLY A 197 0.81 -64.53 -2.95
CA GLY A 197 0.57 -65.39 -1.79
C GLY A 197 0.19 -64.67 -0.48
N GLY A 198 -0.99 -64.96 0.02
CA GLY A 198 -1.31 -64.78 1.44
C GLY A 198 -2.77 -64.38 1.71
N GLN A 199 -3.60 -65.36 1.95
CA GLN A 199 -4.97 -65.28 2.45
C GLN A 199 -5.03 -64.62 3.83
N GLY A 200 -6.15 -63.90 4.12
CA GLY A 200 -6.45 -63.45 5.47
C GLY A 200 -7.78 -62.69 5.57
N VAL A 201 -8.77 -63.37 5.90
CA VAL A 201 -10.14 -63.11 6.36
C VAL A 201 -10.28 -62.02 7.44
N GLY A 202 -11.40 -61.25 7.40
CA GLY A 202 -11.92 -60.49 8.56
C GLY A 202 -12.48 -59.14 8.09
N ARG A 203 -13.65 -58.96 7.80
CA ARG A 203 -14.96 -58.77 8.44
C ARG A 203 -15.07 -57.51 9.36
N ASP A 204 -16.13 -56.72 9.02
CA ASP A 204 -16.85 -55.72 9.81
C ASP A 204 -16.16 -54.36 10.04
N GLY A 205 -16.77 -53.24 9.86
CA GLY A 205 -18.16 -52.82 9.83
C GLY A 205 -18.23 -51.29 10.01
N THR A 206 -19.21 -50.73 9.39
CA THR A 206 -20.03 -49.59 9.79
C THR A 206 -19.52 -48.16 9.78
N ARG A 207 -20.25 -47.39 8.97
CA ARG A 207 -20.88 -46.06 9.24
C ARG A 207 -19.91 -44.91 9.52
N GLY A 208 -20.03 -43.77 8.89
CA GLY A 208 -21.14 -43.07 8.29
C GLY A 208 -20.95 -41.58 8.58
N PHE A 209 -21.63 -40.74 7.87
CA PHE A 209 -21.84 -39.31 8.09
C PHE A 209 -20.67 -38.40 7.68
N GLY A 210 -20.80 -37.48 6.78
CA GLY A 210 -21.97 -36.71 6.34
C GLY A 210 -21.73 -35.26 6.52
N GLY A 211 -21.94 -34.51 5.47
CA GLY A 211 -22.42 -33.17 5.56
C GLY A 211 -21.50 -32.00 5.20
N PRO A 212 -21.86 -31.26 4.17
CA PRO A 212 -21.25 -29.99 3.85
C PRO A 212 -21.90 -28.89 4.70
N PHE A 213 -21.09 -28.04 5.34
CA PHE A 213 -21.62 -26.87 6.04
C PHE A 213 -21.61 -25.65 5.13
N TRP A 214 -22.78 -25.28 4.71
CA TRP A 214 -23.14 -23.97 4.22
C TRP A 214 -23.39 -23.04 5.40
N MET A 215 -22.83 -21.83 5.38
CA MET A 215 -23.41 -20.74 6.14
C MET A 215 -23.49 -19.48 5.27
N PRO A 216 -24.67 -18.90 5.22
CA PRO A 216 -24.89 -17.64 4.54
C PRO A 216 -24.95 -16.46 5.50
N GLY A 217 -24.58 -15.28 5.01
CA GLY A 217 -25.30 -14.07 5.24
C GLY A 217 -25.03 -13.29 6.52
N GLY A 218 -24.86 -12.00 6.35
CA GLY A 218 -25.00 -11.01 7.39
C GLY A 218 -24.46 -9.67 6.93
N GLY A 219 -25.29 -8.91 6.24
CA GLY A 219 -25.05 -7.51 5.98
C GLY A 219 -25.39 -6.67 7.19
N PHE A 220 -24.68 -5.57 7.35
CA PHE A 220 -25.17 -4.42 8.10
C PHE A 220 -24.74 -3.14 7.40
N GLY A 221 -25.74 -2.36 7.05
CA GLY A 221 -25.64 -1.00 6.62
C GLY A 221 -25.71 -0.03 7.79
N GLY A 222 -25.41 1.21 7.52
CA GLY A 222 -25.56 2.40 8.33
C GLY A 222 -24.48 3.40 7.87
N GLY A 223 -24.68 4.50 7.27
CA GLY A 223 -25.69 5.54 7.36
C GLY A 223 -25.18 6.63 8.28
N GLY A 224 -24.83 7.81 7.73
CA GLY A 224 -24.57 8.97 8.56
C GLY A 224 -23.74 10.03 7.83
N VAL A 225 -24.44 10.91 7.34
CA VAL A 225 -24.68 12.37 7.40
C VAL A 225 -23.46 13.29 7.36
N GLY A 226 -23.50 14.16 6.34
CA GLY A 226 -22.54 15.16 5.98
C GLY A 226 -22.59 16.45 6.77
N PHE A 227 -21.60 17.29 6.51
CA PHE A 227 -21.73 18.75 6.58
C PHE A 227 -20.78 19.40 5.57
N GLY A 228 -21.32 20.31 4.81
CA GLY A 228 -20.60 21.05 3.77
C GLY A 228 -19.92 22.30 4.32
N GLY A 229 -18.98 22.79 3.52
CA GLY A 229 -18.39 24.10 3.71
C GLY A 229 -17.77 24.61 2.43
N PHE A 230 -18.20 25.75 1.96
CA PHE A 230 -17.83 26.44 0.73
C PHE A 230 -16.61 27.33 0.89
N GLY A 231 -15.81 27.50 -0.18
CA GLY A 231 -15.21 28.78 -0.47
C GLY A 231 -13.79 28.84 -0.96
N GLY A 232 -13.59 29.21 -2.21
CA GLY A 232 -12.64 30.23 -2.63
C GLY A 232 -11.24 29.88 -3.08
N GLY A 233 -11.02 29.81 -4.37
CA GLY A 233 -9.92 30.23 -5.23
C GLY A 233 -8.47 30.20 -4.74
N GLY A 234 -7.82 29.12 -4.95
CA GLY A 234 -6.46 28.72 -4.68
C GLY A 234 -6.51 27.22 -4.51
N PHE A 235 -5.41 26.50 -4.27
CA PHE A 235 -5.55 25.15 -3.73
C PHE A 235 -6.59 25.21 -2.61
N GLY A 236 -7.76 24.59 -2.85
CA GLY A 236 -8.96 24.76 -2.00
C GLY A 236 -8.89 24.02 -0.67
N GLY A 237 -7.73 23.55 -0.27
CA GLY A 237 -7.56 22.74 0.92
C GLY A 237 -7.99 21.28 0.72
N PHE A 238 -7.70 20.46 1.71
CA PHE A 238 -8.16 19.10 1.76
C PHE A 238 -9.67 19.05 2.01
N GLY A 239 -10.40 18.39 1.14
CA GLY A 239 -11.86 18.42 1.09
C GLY A 239 -12.58 17.39 1.96
N GLY A 240 -11.87 16.61 2.78
CA GLY A 240 -12.45 15.62 3.66
C GLY A 240 -12.70 14.26 2.99
N GLY A 241 -11.84 13.85 2.05
CA GLY A 241 -11.86 12.52 1.45
C GLY A 241 -11.54 11.41 2.44
N MET A 242 -12.03 10.22 2.17
CA MET A 242 -11.85 9.02 2.99
C MET A 242 -11.08 7.95 2.23
N SER A 243 -10.27 7.17 2.96
CA SER A 243 -9.60 5.97 2.46
C SER A 243 -10.00 4.75 3.28
N GLY A 244 -10.09 3.59 2.63
CA GLY A 244 -10.31 2.30 3.29
C GLY A 244 -9.03 1.51 3.54
N GLY A 245 -7.86 2.15 3.42
CA GLY A 245 -6.57 1.46 3.50
C GLY A 245 -6.13 0.86 2.17
N GLY A 246 -6.77 1.22 1.06
CA GLY A 246 -6.34 0.84 -0.29
C GLY A 246 -4.97 1.42 -0.62
N GLY A 247 -4.20 0.72 -1.48
CA GLY A 247 -2.86 1.13 -1.88
C GLY A 247 -1.79 0.09 -1.61
N ALA A 248 -0.52 0.50 -1.57
CA ALA A 248 0.59 -0.42 -1.35
C ALA A 248 1.70 0.19 -0.50
N SER A 249 2.42 -0.67 0.22
CA SER A 249 3.63 -0.32 0.96
C SER A 249 4.87 -0.96 0.33
N GLY A 250 6.03 -0.32 0.49
CA GLY A 250 7.31 -0.82 0.06
C GLY A 250 8.46 -0.24 0.88
N SER A 251 9.68 -0.54 0.44
CA SER A 251 10.91 -0.04 1.07
C SER A 251 11.99 0.20 0.01
N TRP A 252 12.98 1.04 0.36
CA TRP A 252 14.12 1.33 -0.52
C TRP A 252 15.46 1.21 0.19
#